data_f7a4b6b8302184e65c004056f5d430fc
#
_entry.id   f7a4b6b8302184e65c004056f5d430fc
#
_cell.length_a   1.000
_cell.length_b   1.000
_cell.length_c   1.000
_cell.angle_alpha   90.00
_cell.angle_beta   90.00
_cell.angle_gamma   90.00
#
_symmetry.space_group_name_H-M   'P 1'
#
loop_
_entity.id
_entity.type
_entity.pdbx_description
1 polymer ?
#
loop_
_entity_poly.entity_id
_entity_poly.type
_entity_poly.pdbx_seq_one_letter_code
_entity_poly.pdbx_strand_id
1 'polypeptide(L)'
;MNRLRLTLVALCLLLLAPAYAQKKNTRREPLFGKANATYQVTSNSLKGATFYLVSGHGGPDPGCIGKYQGKELHEDEYAYDIILRLGRELLKRGAKVHFIIQDAKDGIRNTTILKNSKRETCMGRPI
;
A
#
# COMPACT_ATOMS: atom_id res chain seq x y z
N MET A 1 14.68 -15.68 -47.96
CA MET A 1 14.53 -16.31 -46.64
C MET A 1 15.05 -15.44 -45.45
N ASN A 2 16.05 -14.61 -45.62
CA ASN A 2 16.66 -13.88 -44.50
C ASN A 2 15.87 -12.62 -44.00
N ARG A 3 15.17 -11.94 -44.89
CA ARG A 3 14.41 -10.71 -44.51
C ARG A 3 13.21 -10.98 -43.61
N LEU A 4 12.48 -12.07 -43.87
CA LEU A 4 11.31 -12.46 -43.04
C LEU A 4 11.71 -12.91 -41.63
N ARG A 5 12.87 -13.57 -41.46
CA ARG A 5 13.41 -13.97 -40.16
C ARG A 5 13.91 -12.76 -39.35
N LEU A 6 14.53 -11.75 -39.98
CA LEU A 6 14.94 -10.51 -39.33
C LEU A 6 13.75 -9.69 -38.82
N THR A 7 12.66 -9.61 -39.61
CA THR A 7 11.45 -8.90 -39.19
C THR A 7 10.74 -9.58 -38.02
N LEU A 8 10.73 -10.93 -37.98
CA LEU A 8 10.14 -11.67 -36.85
C LEU A 8 10.92 -11.47 -35.54
N VAL A 9 12.25 -11.51 -35.63
CA VAL A 9 13.12 -11.29 -34.45
C VAL A 9 12.99 -9.85 -33.93
N ALA A 10 12.93 -8.85 -34.81
CA ALA A 10 12.72 -7.46 -34.43
C ALA A 10 11.33 -7.24 -33.77
N LEU A 11 10.28 -7.88 -34.26
CA LEU A 11 8.93 -7.82 -33.69
C LEU A 11 8.88 -8.47 -32.29
N CYS A 12 9.55 -9.60 -32.08
CA CYS A 12 9.65 -10.25 -30.77
C CYS A 12 10.42 -9.40 -29.74
N LEU A 13 11.48 -8.71 -30.14
CA LEU A 13 12.24 -7.80 -29.27
C LEU A 13 11.43 -6.56 -28.85
N LEU A 14 10.57 -6.03 -29.73
CA LEU A 14 9.67 -4.92 -29.43
C LEU A 14 8.55 -5.30 -28.45
N LEU A 15 8.09 -6.55 -28.45
CA LEU A 15 7.06 -7.03 -27.54
C LEU A 15 7.61 -7.34 -26.13
N LEU A 16 8.92 -7.57 -25.98
CA LEU A 16 9.56 -7.83 -24.69
C LEU A 16 9.97 -6.56 -23.94
N ALA A 17 10.17 -5.45 -24.63
CA ALA A 17 10.61 -4.18 -24.06
C ALA A 17 9.67 -3.62 -22.96
N PRO A 18 8.33 -3.59 -23.13
CA PRO A 18 7.41 -3.07 -22.12
C PRO A 18 7.40 -3.91 -20.84
N ALA A 19 7.60 -5.22 -20.91
CA ALA A 19 7.63 -6.10 -19.74
C ALA A 19 8.87 -5.86 -18.85
N TYR A 20 10.01 -5.52 -19.44
CA TYR A 20 11.22 -5.19 -18.70
C TYR A 20 11.14 -3.80 -18.03
N ALA A 21 10.56 -2.80 -18.71
CA ALA A 21 10.36 -1.47 -18.13
C ALA A 21 9.37 -1.48 -16.95
N GLN A 22 8.32 -2.29 -17.02
CA GLN A 22 7.29 -2.41 -16.00
C GLN A 22 7.83 -3.01 -14.69
N LYS A 23 8.79 -3.94 -14.76
CA LYS A 23 9.40 -4.59 -13.58
C LYS A 23 10.28 -3.64 -12.76
N LYS A 24 10.85 -2.62 -13.37
CA LYS A 24 11.77 -1.65 -12.73
C LYS A 24 11.06 -0.68 -11.79
N ASN A 25 9.76 -0.42 -11.97
CA ASN A 25 8.97 0.52 -11.19
C ASN A 25 8.06 -0.14 -10.15
N THR A 26 8.10 -1.47 -10.04
CA THR A 26 7.32 -2.22 -9.05
C THR A 26 8.02 -2.20 -7.70
N ARG A 27 7.28 -1.88 -6.65
CA ARG A 27 7.73 -1.82 -5.25
C ARG A 27 6.82 -2.66 -4.36
N ARG A 28 7.25 -2.91 -3.14
CA ARG A 28 6.50 -3.69 -2.17
C ARG A 28 6.51 -2.99 -0.81
N GLU A 29 5.31 -2.89 -0.20
CA GLU A 29 5.09 -2.45 1.18
C GLU A 29 4.24 -3.51 1.90
N PRO A 30 4.82 -4.29 2.82
CA PRO A 30 4.12 -5.37 3.51
C PRO A 30 2.92 -4.92 4.32
N LEU A 31 2.93 -3.71 4.88
CA LEU A 31 1.83 -3.15 5.67
C LEU A 31 0.52 -3.03 4.88
N PHE A 32 0.57 -3.00 3.55
CA PHE A 32 -0.65 -2.98 2.73
C PHE A 32 -1.41 -4.32 2.70
N GLY A 33 -0.87 -5.36 3.34
CA GLY A 33 -1.42 -6.71 3.33
C GLY A 33 -1.15 -7.45 2.03
N LYS A 34 -1.26 -8.79 2.05
CA LYS A 34 -0.83 -9.68 0.97
C LYS A 34 -1.39 -9.30 -0.41
N ALA A 35 -2.67 -8.93 -0.47
CA ALA A 35 -3.34 -8.59 -1.74
C ALA A 35 -2.90 -7.23 -2.32
N ASN A 36 -2.49 -6.29 -1.48
CA ASN A 36 -2.18 -4.91 -1.86
C ASN A 36 -0.69 -4.54 -1.72
N ALA A 37 0.14 -5.45 -1.21
CA ALA A 37 1.54 -5.18 -0.88
C ALA A 37 2.36 -4.69 -2.08
N THR A 38 2.05 -5.14 -3.28
CA THR A 38 2.75 -4.75 -4.50
C THR A 38 2.07 -3.53 -5.13
N TYR A 39 2.87 -2.54 -5.51
CA TYR A 39 2.40 -1.34 -6.21
C TYR A 39 3.41 -0.89 -7.26
N GLN A 40 2.96 -0.08 -8.21
CA GLN A 40 3.81 0.53 -9.23
C GLN A 40 4.00 2.01 -8.94
N VAL A 41 5.23 2.49 -9.06
CA VAL A 41 5.53 3.93 -9.08
C VAL A 41 5.10 4.48 -10.43
N THR A 42 4.09 5.34 -10.43
CA THR A 42 3.46 5.88 -11.65
C THR A 42 3.97 7.27 -12.01
N SER A 43 4.57 7.98 -11.06
CA SER A 43 5.18 9.28 -11.30
C SER A 43 6.29 9.57 -10.28
N ASN A 44 7.04 10.64 -10.52
CA ASN A 44 8.05 11.17 -9.60
C ASN A 44 7.66 12.55 -9.05
N SER A 45 6.36 12.90 -9.08
CA SER A 45 5.87 14.22 -8.68
C SER A 45 6.15 14.56 -7.21
N LEU A 46 6.33 13.55 -6.36
CA LEU A 46 6.67 13.70 -4.94
C LEU A 46 8.07 13.17 -4.60
N LYS A 47 8.94 13.01 -5.61
CA LYS A 47 10.33 12.57 -5.39
C LYS A 47 11.06 13.57 -4.49
N GLY A 48 11.69 13.05 -3.43
CA GLY A 48 12.38 13.85 -2.41
C GLY A 48 11.51 14.27 -1.24
N ALA A 49 10.17 14.20 -1.35
CA ALA A 49 9.29 14.45 -0.21
C ALA A 49 9.24 13.24 0.74
N THR A 50 9.22 13.52 2.04
CA THR A 50 9.08 12.51 3.11
C THR A 50 7.83 12.80 3.93
N PHE A 51 7.00 11.79 4.14
CA PHE A 51 5.77 11.87 4.92
C PHE A 51 5.83 10.91 6.11
N TYR A 52 5.43 11.42 7.27
CA TYR A 52 5.22 10.64 8.49
C TYR A 52 3.72 10.56 8.72
N LEU A 53 3.14 9.38 8.55
CA LEU A 53 1.70 9.17 8.63
C LEU A 53 1.32 8.54 9.97
N VAL A 54 0.40 9.17 10.66
CA VAL A 54 -0.12 8.75 11.97
C VAL A 54 -1.63 8.59 11.84
N SER A 55 -2.18 7.43 12.15
CA SER A 55 -3.63 7.21 12.18
C SER A 55 -4.30 7.77 13.43
N GLY A 56 -3.53 8.02 14.49
CA GLY A 56 -4.09 8.21 15.83
C GLY A 56 -4.54 6.89 16.42
N HIS A 57 -4.78 6.84 17.71
CA HIS A 57 -5.29 5.69 18.46
C HIS A 57 -4.53 4.37 18.15
N GLY A 58 -5.04 3.25 18.65
CA GLY A 58 -4.50 1.90 18.42
C GLY A 58 -4.13 1.16 19.71
N GLY A 59 -3.87 -0.15 19.60
CA GLY A 59 -3.64 -1.02 20.74
C GLY A 59 -4.87 -1.09 21.66
N PRO A 60 -4.75 -0.65 22.94
CA PRO A 60 -5.90 -0.63 23.86
C PRO A 60 -6.86 0.55 23.64
N ASP A 61 -6.46 1.57 22.88
CA ASP A 61 -7.23 2.79 22.63
C ASP A 61 -7.92 2.74 21.25
N PRO A 62 -9.23 2.39 21.18
CA PRO A 62 -9.97 2.29 19.94
C PRO A 62 -10.40 3.67 19.37
N GLY A 63 -10.16 4.77 20.08
CA GLY A 63 -10.78 6.06 19.77
C GLY A 63 -12.29 6.03 20.00
N CYS A 64 -13.06 6.72 19.16
CA CYS A 64 -14.53 6.66 19.20
C CYS A 64 -15.05 5.28 18.75
N ILE A 65 -16.08 4.79 19.41
CA ILE A 65 -16.77 3.55 19.05
C ILE A 65 -18.18 3.90 18.51
N GLY A 66 -18.35 3.69 17.21
CA GLY A 66 -19.64 3.79 16.54
C GLY A 66 -20.34 2.43 16.45
N LYS A 67 -21.55 2.42 15.88
CA LYS A 67 -22.30 1.18 15.58
C LYS A 67 -22.89 1.22 14.18
N TYR A 68 -22.77 0.11 13.47
CA TYR A 68 -23.40 -0.10 12.17
C TYR A 68 -23.86 -1.56 12.03
N GLN A 69 -25.13 -1.76 11.69
CA GLN A 69 -25.73 -3.11 11.56
C GLN A 69 -25.47 -4.01 12.80
N GLY A 70 -25.58 -3.45 14.01
CA GLY A 70 -25.38 -4.17 15.27
C GLY A 70 -23.93 -4.52 15.61
N LYS A 71 -22.96 -4.07 14.82
CA LYS A 71 -21.52 -4.27 15.04
C LYS A 71 -20.84 -2.98 15.43
N GLU A 72 -19.84 -3.07 16.28
CA GLU A 72 -19.00 -1.92 16.65
C GLU A 72 -18.05 -1.56 15.52
N LEU A 73 -17.88 -0.25 15.35
CA LEU A 73 -16.89 0.36 14.44
C LEU A 73 -15.92 1.13 15.32
N HIS A 74 -14.66 0.70 15.33
CA HIS A 74 -13.59 1.36 16.07
C HIS A 74 -12.87 2.36 15.19
N GLU A 75 -12.70 3.59 15.67
CA GLU A 75 -12.10 4.69 14.89
C GLU A 75 -10.68 4.35 14.40
N ASP A 76 -9.85 3.76 15.28
CA ASP A 76 -8.47 3.38 14.99
C ASP A 76 -8.34 2.49 13.74
N GLU A 77 -9.25 1.52 13.58
CA GLU A 77 -9.26 0.59 12.45
C GLU A 77 -9.49 1.29 11.10
N TYR A 78 -10.47 2.22 11.08
CA TYR A 78 -10.78 2.98 9.87
C TYR A 78 -9.73 4.04 9.57
N ALA A 79 -9.24 4.72 10.60
CA ALA A 79 -8.14 5.68 10.47
C ALA A 79 -6.87 5.00 9.94
N TYR A 80 -6.56 3.80 10.43
CA TYR A 80 -5.41 3.01 9.96
C TYR A 80 -5.58 2.61 8.48
N ASP A 81 -6.73 2.10 8.07
CA ASP A 81 -6.99 1.74 6.67
C ASP A 81 -6.88 2.96 5.72
N ILE A 82 -7.39 4.13 6.16
CA ILE A 82 -7.26 5.39 5.40
C ILE A 82 -5.78 5.78 5.24
N ILE A 83 -5.00 5.70 6.31
CA ILE A 83 -3.56 6.05 6.28
C ILE A 83 -2.77 5.11 5.38
N LEU A 84 -3.08 3.81 5.37
CA LEU A 84 -2.45 2.87 4.44
C LEU A 84 -2.76 3.22 2.98
N ARG A 85 -4.01 3.57 2.66
CA ARG A 85 -4.42 3.99 1.32
C ARG A 85 -3.73 5.28 0.89
N LEU A 86 -3.70 6.28 1.77
CA LEU A 86 -2.98 7.54 1.54
C LEU A 86 -1.49 7.27 1.28
N GLY A 87 -0.85 6.50 2.14
CA GLY A 87 0.56 6.15 2.00
C GLY A 87 0.85 5.43 0.68
N ARG A 88 -0.04 4.53 0.25
CA ARG A 88 0.08 3.85 -1.05
C ARG A 88 0.05 4.85 -2.21
N GLU A 89 -0.85 5.82 -2.20
CA GLU A 89 -0.92 6.85 -3.24
C GLU A 89 0.29 7.79 -3.24
N LEU A 90 0.84 8.12 -2.06
CA LEU A 90 2.07 8.91 -1.94
C LEU A 90 3.29 8.14 -2.49
N LEU A 91 3.43 6.87 -2.13
CA LEU A 91 4.49 5.99 -2.62
C LEU A 91 4.43 5.79 -4.15
N LYS A 92 3.23 5.68 -4.74
CA LYS A 92 3.03 5.61 -6.19
C LYS A 92 3.51 6.88 -6.91
N ARG A 93 3.56 8.01 -6.22
CA ARG A 93 4.08 9.29 -6.73
C ARG A 93 5.54 9.54 -6.42
N GLY A 94 6.25 8.55 -5.88
CA GLY A 94 7.69 8.60 -5.62
C GLY A 94 8.09 9.22 -4.29
N ALA A 95 7.14 9.48 -3.39
CA ALA A 95 7.42 9.93 -2.03
C ALA A 95 8.11 8.85 -1.18
N LYS A 96 8.77 9.27 -0.10
CA LYS A 96 9.14 8.42 1.03
C LYS A 96 8.06 8.51 2.10
N VAL A 97 7.58 7.36 2.60
CA VAL A 97 6.51 7.30 3.59
C VAL A 97 6.96 6.48 4.79
N HIS A 98 6.68 6.99 5.98
CA HIS A 98 6.85 6.30 7.25
C HIS A 98 5.49 6.17 7.92
N PHE A 99 5.05 4.94 8.14
CA PHE A 99 3.85 4.63 8.92
C PHE A 99 4.24 4.53 10.39
N ILE A 100 3.71 5.41 11.24
CA ILE A 100 4.05 5.46 12.66
C ILE A 100 3.30 4.38 13.43
N ILE A 101 1.98 4.29 13.23
CA ILE A 101 1.17 3.19 13.75
C ILE A 101 1.14 2.06 12.73
N GLN A 102 1.33 0.83 13.16
CA GLN A 102 1.50 -0.34 12.29
C GLN A 102 0.80 -1.57 12.86
N ASP A 103 -0.01 -2.26 12.05
CA ASP A 103 -0.41 -3.64 12.26
C ASP A 103 -0.01 -4.48 11.03
N ALA A 104 0.96 -5.35 11.20
CA ALA A 104 1.51 -6.18 10.12
C ALA A 104 0.53 -7.23 9.58
N LYS A 105 -0.60 -7.46 10.26
CA LYS A 105 -1.59 -8.50 9.90
C LYS A 105 -2.85 -7.94 9.25
N ASP A 106 -3.15 -6.67 9.42
CA ASP A 106 -4.39 -6.09 8.92
C ASP A 106 -4.30 -5.68 7.44
N GLY A 107 -3.48 -4.74 7.09
CA GLY A 107 -3.37 -4.26 5.71
C GLY A 107 -4.56 -3.40 5.26
N ILE A 108 -4.63 -3.14 3.96
CA ILE A 108 -5.77 -2.45 3.33
C ILE A 108 -6.94 -3.41 3.20
N ARG A 109 -8.11 -3.03 3.72
CA ARG A 109 -9.30 -3.88 3.83
C ARG A 109 -10.47 -3.30 3.05
N ASN A 110 -11.03 -4.07 2.13
CA ASN A 110 -12.17 -3.66 1.29
C ASN A 110 -13.51 -4.17 1.82
N THR A 111 -13.71 -4.08 3.15
CA THR A 111 -14.96 -4.47 3.81
C THR A 111 -15.56 -3.26 4.52
N THR A 112 -16.90 -3.21 4.60
CA THR A 112 -17.61 -2.11 5.28
C THR A 112 -17.36 -2.14 6.79
N ILE A 113 -17.28 -3.33 7.38
CA ILE A 113 -17.01 -3.50 8.81
C ILE A 113 -15.62 -4.07 8.96
N LEU A 114 -14.73 -3.28 9.54
CA LEU A 114 -13.37 -3.69 9.83
C LEU A 114 -13.34 -4.48 11.14
N LYS A 115 -12.54 -5.52 11.16
CA LYS A 115 -12.35 -6.35 12.36
C LYS A 115 -11.41 -5.61 13.31
N ASN A 116 -11.83 -5.50 14.58
CA ASN A 116 -11.02 -4.85 15.61
C ASN A 116 -9.73 -5.64 15.89
N SER A 117 -8.64 -4.92 16.02
CA SER A 117 -7.34 -5.42 16.44
C SER A 117 -6.89 -4.72 17.73
N LYS A 118 -5.88 -5.28 18.37
CA LYS A 118 -5.14 -4.67 19.49
C LYS A 118 -3.66 -4.98 19.35
N ARG A 119 -3.21 -5.20 18.11
CA ARG A 119 -1.84 -5.60 17.81
C ARG A 119 -1.02 -4.48 17.20
N GLU A 120 -1.60 -3.28 17.14
CA GLU A 120 -0.92 -2.11 16.63
C GLU A 120 0.33 -1.84 17.44
N THR A 121 1.34 -1.39 16.72
CA THR A 121 2.61 -0.98 17.29
C THR A 121 2.93 0.44 16.88
N CYS A 122 3.63 1.18 17.74
CA CYS A 122 4.21 2.47 17.38
C CYS A 122 5.66 2.24 16.96
N MET A 123 5.96 2.37 15.67
CA MET A 123 7.28 2.11 15.09
C MET A 123 7.88 0.76 15.55
N GLY A 124 7.06 -0.30 15.54
CA GLY A 124 7.43 -1.65 15.92
C GLY A 124 7.46 -1.94 17.43
N ARG A 125 7.10 -0.98 18.29
CA ARG A 125 6.96 -1.18 19.73
C ARG A 125 5.49 -1.33 20.10
N PRO A 126 5.10 -2.27 20.97
CA PRO A 126 3.72 -2.37 21.47
C PRO A 126 3.24 -1.04 22.04
N ILE A 127 1.98 -0.72 21.78
CA ILE A 127 1.28 0.45 22.35
C ILE A 127 0.69 0.07 23.70
#